data_5faf2c485db430ad550dbbb18fe50253
#
_entry.id   5faf2c485db430ad550dbbb18fe50253
#
_cell.length_a   1.000
_cell.length_b   1.000
_cell.length_c   1.000
_cell.angle_alpha   90.00
_cell.angle_beta   90.00
_cell.angle_gamma   90.00
#
_symmetry.space_group_name_H-M   'P 1'
#
loop_
_entity.id
_entity.type
_entity.pdbx_description
1 polymer ?
#
loop_
_entity_poly.entity_id
_entity_poly.type
_entity_poly.pdbx_seq_one_letter_code
_entity_poly.pdbx_strand_id
1 'polypeptide(L)'
;MASIALLQGCSTAPIKQTQQAEPEAPIPTKVADRQFSVESLYALLVAEMAIDRKRYDIALNNYVQQAATTRDPDVTARATQIARILKAHQPALEMAQLWVDLEPYNTDAQLIASAELIEANRLDEAMALSERLLADGNPTAFDAIAVKAAEGDIEQSRALAQLYESLAGKHPDNYQLQLGLSVLFQHDNRNEEALVAVHRALQIQPNNVRAGFQETRILQQMGKQDLALEKLAELVKENPDNFGLRARYARILSAYDLNASREQFEILLNQAPTDPEILFSLALIENESGRLEQAESHFLSLLRRGYYISSAHFHLGTIYEKRNQRDLALEHYLEVEPGQNYLGAMVNATELMVNSNEELQALKLLRDQREVVGPSYREGLFILESEILATAGQMKDAENILSQGLEEFPQSTRLLYSRAMLYSRIDYLAAAEQDLKLILSIAPNNAAALNALGYTLADRTDRIDEAYLYIKKALELTPDDPAVMDSMGWVLYRRGNFDQALVQLRKAMVAMPDHEIAAHLGEVLWVSGIEQEARDVWREGLKLNPQSAVIRETIDRLNADFQ
;
A
#
# COMPACT_ATOMS: atom_id res chain seq x y z
N MET A 1 -67.71 -12.90 18.22
CA MET A 1 -68.97 -12.17 17.95
C MET A 1 -68.67 -11.37 16.68
N ALA A 2 -69.07 -11.88 15.51
CA ALA A 2 -70.34 -11.56 14.82
C ALA A 2 -70.39 -10.08 14.45
N SER A 3 -70.50 -9.62 13.23
CA SER A 3 -71.40 -9.99 12.10
C SER A 3 -70.93 -9.27 10.84
N ILE A 4 -70.84 -9.89 9.77
CA ILE A 4 -71.50 -9.92 8.45
C ILE A 4 -72.54 -8.76 8.24
N ALA A 5 -72.38 -8.03 7.14
CA ALA A 5 -73.49 -7.54 6.31
C ALA A 5 -73.04 -7.25 4.88
N LEU A 6 -73.56 -8.04 3.96
CA LEU A 6 -73.69 -7.83 2.52
C LEU A 6 -74.64 -6.64 2.23
N LEU A 7 -74.45 -5.97 1.10
CA LEU A 7 -75.57 -5.55 0.22
C LEU A 7 -75.05 -5.17 -1.18
N GLN A 8 -75.70 -5.81 -2.10
CA GLN A 8 -75.75 -5.71 -3.55
C GLN A 8 -76.18 -4.36 -4.12
N GLY A 9 -75.66 -4.03 -5.31
CA GLY A 9 -76.62 -3.87 -6.39
C GLY A 9 -76.43 -2.62 -7.26
N CYS A 10 -76.30 -2.86 -8.52
CA CYS A 10 -76.87 -2.27 -9.73
C CYS A 10 -75.84 -1.67 -10.73
N SER A 11 -75.55 -2.48 -11.73
CA SER A 11 -75.82 -2.28 -13.16
C SER A 11 -75.83 -0.87 -13.74
N THR A 12 -74.81 -0.55 -14.61
CA THR A 12 -75.03 0.26 -15.83
C THR A 12 -74.07 -0.24 -16.95
N ALA A 13 -74.56 -0.18 -18.18
CA ALA A 13 -74.14 -0.83 -19.39
C ALA A 13 -72.74 -0.47 -19.96
N PRO A 14 -72.18 -1.23 -20.92
CA PRO A 14 -70.79 -1.10 -21.34
C PRO A 14 -70.56 -0.03 -22.40
N ILE A 15 -69.52 0.78 -22.15
CA ILE A 15 -68.92 1.62 -23.18
C ILE A 15 -67.91 0.73 -23.96
N LYS A 16 -68.11 0.58 -25.25
CA LYS A 16 -67.18 -0.08 -26.18
C LYS A 16 -65.87 0.71 -26.18
N GLN A 17 -64.83 0.15 -25.52
CA GLN A 17 -63.47 0.52 -25.77
C GLN A 17 -62.98 -0.20 -27.05
N THR A 18 -62.60 0.58 -28.04
CA THR A 18 -61.82 0.13 -29.20
C THR A 18 -60.51 -0.48 -28.67
N GLN A 19 -60.33 -1.77 -28.83
CA GLN A 19 -59.05 -2.44 -28.64
C GLN A 19 -58.07 -1.88 -29.66
N GLN A 20 -57.10 -1.10 -29.18
CA GLN A 20 -55.83 -0.93 -29.92
C GLN A 20 -55.12 -2.29 -29.89
N ALA A 21 -54.84 -2.82 -31.05
CA ALA A 21 -54.03 -4.01 -31.20
C ALA A 21 -52.67 -3.78 -30.54
N GLU A 22 -52.33 -4.59 -29.53
CA GLU A 22 -50.96 -4.72 -29.04
C GLU A 22 -50.04 -5.11 -30.23
N PRO A 23 -48.86 -4.51 -30.40
CA PRO A 23 -47.93 -4.95 -31.40
C PRO A 23 -47.58 -6.43 -31.08
N GLU A 24 -47.82 -7.31 -32.04
CA GLU A 24 -47.40 -8.70 -32.00
C GLU A 24 -45.91 -8.76 -31.63
N ALA A 25 -45.61 -9.44 -30.52
CA ALA A 25 -44.24 -9.76 -30.16
C ALA A 25 -43.56 -10.46 -31.35
N PRO A 26 -42.33 -10.10 -31.71
CA PRO A 26 -41.66 -10.73 -32.83
C PRO A 26 -41.61 -12.23 -32.58
N ILE A 27 -42.15 -13.00 -33.53
CA ILE A 27 -42.12 -14.44 -33.54
C ILE A 27 -40.64 -14.85 -33.45
N PRO A 28 -40.22 -15.66 -32.45
CA PRO A 28 -38.83 -16.07 -32.35
C PRO A 28 -38.47 -16.79 -33.64
N THR A 29 -37.53 -16.22 -34.40
CA THR A 29 -36.95 -16.85 -35.57
C THR A 29 -36.45 -18.23 -35.15
N LYS A 30 -37.00 -19.28 -35.68
CA LYS A 30 -36.64 -20.67 -35.45
C LYS A 30 -35.12 -20.77 -35.71
N VAL A 31 -34.33 -20.89 -34.65
CA VAL A 31 -32.90 -21.19 -34.73
C VAL A 31 -32.80 -22.49 -35.51
N ALA A 32 -32.12 -22.48 -36.65
CA ALA A 32 -31.92 -23.70 -37.44
C ALA A 32 -31.21 -24.72 -36.54
N ASP A 33 -31.83 -25.92 -36.37
CA ASP A 33 -31.23 -27.02 -35.61
C ASP A 33 -29.85 -27.35 -36.23
N ARG A 34 -28.78 -26.82 -35.65
CA ARG A 34 -27.40 -27.16 -36.02
C ARG A 34 -27.14 -28.55 -35.47
N GLN A 35 -26.96 -29.53 -36.32
CA GLN A 35 -26.58 -30.87 -35.90
C GLN A 35 -25.09 -30.90 -35.60
N PHE A 36 -24.74 -31.12 -34.32
CA PHE A 36 -23.36 -31.41 -33.93
C PHE A 36 -22.96 -32.82 -34.40
N SER A 37 -21.70 -32.99 -34.75
CA SER A 37 -21.15 -34.32 -34.99
C SER A 37 -21.21 -35.16 -33.70
N VAL A 38 -21.19 -36.48 -33.84
CA VAL A 38 -21.18 -37.40 -32.65
C VAL A 38 -19.94 -37.14 -31.79
N GLU A 39 -18.81 -36.85 -32.45
CA GLU A 39 -17.54 -36.50 -31.77
C GLU A 39 -17.64 -35.19 -31.00
N SER A 40 -18.30 -34.17 -31.56
CA SER A 40 -18.53 -32.90 -30.85
C SER A 40 -19.47 -33.07 -29.65
N LEU A 41 -20.55 -33.80 -29.81
CA LEU A 41 -21.46 -34.09 -28.70
C LEU A 41 -20.77 -34.87 -27.59
N TYR A 42 -19.94 -35.85 -27.95
CA TYR A 42 -19.17 -36.62 -26.96
C TYR A 42 -18.18 -35.71 -26.21
N ALA A 43 -17.44 -34.86 -26.92
CA ALA A 43 -16.48 -33.93 -26.31
C ALA A 43 -17.14 -32.93 -25.37
N LEU A 44 -18.31 -32.38 -25.74
CA LEU A 44 -19.08 -31.46 -24.89
C LEU A 44 -19.65 -32.18 -23.65
N LEU A 45 -20.11 -33.42 -23.81
CA LEU A 45 -20.57 -34.24 -22.67
C LEU A 45 -19.43 -34.55 -21.70
N VAL A 46 -18.24 -34.88 -22.22
CA VAL A 46 -17.03 -35.06 -21.40
C VAL A 46 -16.67 -33.79 -20.65
N ALA A 47 -16.81 -32.63 -21.30
CA ALA A 47 -16.55 -31.33 -20.68
C ALA A 47 -17.51 -31.06 -19.52
N GLU A 48 -18.82 -31.28 -19.66
CA GLU A 48 -19.78 -31.09 -18.58
C GLU A 48 -19.54 -32.07 -17.42
N MET A 49 -19.28 -33.36 -17.74
CA MET A 49 -18.91 -34.34 -16.70
C MET A 49 -17.60 -33.99 -15.98
N ALA A 50 -16.68 -33.30 -16.63
CA ALA A 50 -15.45 -32.82 -16.04
C ALA A 50 -15.71 -31.65 -15.08
N ILE A 51 -16.63 -30.74 -15.41
CA ILE A 51 -17.09 -29.65 -14.53
C ILE A 51 -17.63 -30.22 -13.22
N ASP A 52 -18.54 -31.19 -13.31
CA ASP A 52 -19.14 -31.86 -12.13
C ASP A 52 -18.08 -32.51 -11.22
N ARG A 53 -16.99 -32.97 -11.80
CA ARG A 53 -15.83 -33.55 -11.10
C ARG A 53 -14.75 -32.57 -10.74
N LYS A 54 -14.96 -31.26 -10.92
CA LYS A 54 -14.01 -30.16 -10.67
C LYS A 54 -12.72 -30.28 -11.51
N ARG A 55 -12.75 -31.01 -12.63
CA ARG A 55 -11.65 -31.12 -13.60
C ARG A 55 -11.80 -30.05 -14.68
N TYR A 56 -11.68 -28.78 -14.26
CA TYR A 56 -11.88 -27.62 -15.10
C TYR A 56 -10.85 -27.50 -16.23
N ASP A 57 -9.68 -28.08 -16.06
CA ASP A 57 -8.65 -28.21 -17.09
C ASP A 57 -9.15 -28.99 -18.30
N ILE A 58 -9.79 -30.13 -18.07
CA ILE A 58 -10.38 -30.96 -19.13
C ILE A 58 -11.58 -30.25 -19.77
N ALA A 59 -12.43 -29.63 -18.94
CA ALA A 59 -13.59 -28.91 -19.44
C ALA A 59 -13.20 -27.76 -20.37
N LEU A 60 -12.26 -26.91 -19.96
CA LEU A 60 -11.80 -25.79 -20.75
C LEU A 60 -11.23 -26.24 -22.10
N ASN A 61 -10.33 -27.23 -22.10
CA ASN A 61 -9.72 -27.73 -23.35
C ASN A 61 -10.75 -28.23 -24.35
N ASN A 62 -11.73 -29.01 -23.87
CA ASN A 62 -12.79 -29.51 -24.75
C ASN A 62 -13.68 -28.37 -25.27
N TYR A 63 -14.12 -27.46 -24.40
CA TYR A 63 -14.96 -26.34 -24.81
C TYR A 63 -14.26 -25.42 -25.82
N VAL A 64 -13.00 -25.05 -25.60
CA VAL A 64 -12.21 -24.22 -26.53
C VAL A 64 -12.04 -24.92 -27.88
N GLN A 65 -11.71 -26.21 -27.88
CA GLN A 65 -11.58 -26.98 -29.11
C GLN A 65 -12.91 -27.09 -29.86
N GLN A 66 -14.01 -27.33 -29.15
CA GLN A 66 -15.34 -27.45 -29.78
C GLN A 66 -15.87 -26.09 -30.26
N ALA A 67 -15.62 -25.01 -29.53
CA ALA A 67 -15.96 -23.66 -29.99
C ALA A 67 -15.27 -23.33 -31.31
N ALA A 68 -13.97 -23.61 -31.44
CA ALA A 68 -13.23 -23.42 -32.69
C ALA A 68 -13.71 -24.31 -33.84
N THR A 69 -14.10 -25.58 -33.54
CA THR A 69 -14.50 -26.56 -34.54
C THR A 69 -15.92 -26.32 -35.02
N THR A 70 -16.86 -26.12 -34.11
CA THR A 70 -18.29 -26.00 -34.42
C THR A 70 -18.68 -24.60 -34.83
N ARG A 71 -17.92 -23.59 -34.39
CA ARG A 71 -18.26 -22.15 -34.50
C ARG A 71 -19.70 -21.88 -34.03
N ASP A 72 -20.09 -22.56 -32.99
CA ASP A 72 -21.40 -22.38 -32.37
C ASP A 72 -21.34 -21.30 -31.30
N PRO A 73 -22.23 -20.29 -31.32
CA PRO A 73 -22.19 -19.17 -30.37
C PRO A 73 -22.37 -19.62 -28.92
N ASP A 74 -23.27 -20.58 -28.62
CA ASP A 74 -23.53 -21.04 -27.26
C ASP A 74 -22.33 -21.81 -26.69
N VAL A 75 -21.70 -22.65 -27.50
CA VAL A 75 -20.47 -23.36 -27.13
C VAL A 75 -19.34 -22.38 -26.89
N THR A 76 -19.24 -21.34 -27.72
CA THR A 76 -18.22 -20.28 -27.60
C THR A 76 -18.45 -19.43 -26.35
N ALA A 77 -19.68 -19.04 -26.07
CA ALA A 77 -20.06 -18.32 -24.86
C ALA A 77 -19.70 -19.12 -23.60
N ARG A 78 -19.99 -20.43 -23.61
CA ARG A 78 -19.68 -21.33 -22.50
C ARG A 78 -18.17 -21.50 -22.30
N ALA A 79 -17.40 -21.65 -23.38
CA ALA A 79 -15.94 -21.69 -23.36
C ALA A 79 -15.36 -20.42 -22.73
N THR A 80 -15.87 -19.24 -23.14
CA THR A 80 -15.48 -17.94 -22.60
C THR A 80 -15.73 -17.85 -21.10
N GLN A 81 -16.92 -18.24 -20.64
CA GLN A 81 -17.27 -18.22 -19.22
C GLN A 81 -16.35 -19.12 -18.38
N ILE A 82 -16.07 -20.34 -18.82
CA ILE A 82 -15.17 -21.27 -18.14
C ILE A 82 -13.75 -20.69 -18.07
N ALA A 83 -13.24 -20.17 -19.18
CA ALA A 83 -11.91 -19.56 -19.23
C ALA A 83 -11.77 -18.39 -18.25
N ARG A 84 -12.79 -17.52 -18.16
CA ARG A 84 -12.83 -16.40 -17.21
C ARG A 84 -12.87 -16.85 -15.75
N ILE A 85 -13.69 -17.84 -15.41
CA ILE A 85 -13.75 -18.41 -14.04
C ILE A 85 -12.39 -18.96 -13.62
N LEU A 86 -11.66 -19.57 -14.55
CA LEU A 86 -10.33 -20.13 -14.31
C LEU A 86 -9.20 -19.10 -14.40
N LYS A 87 -9.51 -17.85 -14.73
CA LYS A 87 -8.53 -16.79 -14.99
C LYS A 87 -7.52 -17.19 -16.08
N ALA A 88 -7.96 -17.96 -17.06
CA ALA A 88 -7.19 -18.36 -18.23
C ALA A 88 -7.28 -17.25 -19.30
N HIS A 89 -6.50 -16.16 -19.12
CA HIS A 89 -6.64 -14.91 -19.87
C HIS A 89 -6.55 -15.09 -21.37
N GLN A 90 -5.57 -15.84 -21.90
CA GLN A 90 -5.42 -16.03 -23.33
C GLN A 90 -6.61 -16.79 -23.97
N PRO A 91 -7.05 -17.95 -23.44
CA PRO A 91 -8.26 -18.61 -23.91
C PRO A 91 -9.53 -17.77 -23.76
N ALA A 92 -9.66 -16.99 -22.67
CA ALA A 92 -10.80 -16.11 -22.46
C ALA A 92 -10.90 -15.04 -23.57
N LEU A 93 -9.79 -14.39 -23.89
CA LEU A 93 -9.71 -13.40 -24.96
C LEU A 93 -10.03 -14.00 -26.34
N GLU A 94 -9.41 -15.13 -26.68
CA GLU A 94 -9.62 -15.79 -27.98
C GLU A 94 -11.09 -16.21 -28.15
N MET A 95 -11.70 -16.78 -27.13
CA MET A 95 -13.09 -17.22 -27.19
C MET A 95 -14.06 -16.03 -27.18
N ALA A 96 -13.79 -14.99 -26.41
CA ALA A 96 -14.59 -13.77 -26.43
C ALA A 96 -14.59 -13.08 -27.79
N GLN A 97 -13.42 -12.99 -28.45
CA GLN A 97 -13.30 -12.45 -29.80
C GLN A 97 -14.04 -13.33 -30.84
N LEU A 98 -13.89 -14.64 -30.74
CA LEU A 98 -14.65 -15.56 -31.60
C LEU A 98 -16.16 -15.41 -31.40
N TRP A 99 -16.62 -15.17 -30.15
CA TRP A 99 -18.05 -14.97 -29.87
C TRP A 99 -18.57 -13.67 -30.55
N VAL A 100 -17.81 -12.58 -30.45
CA VAL A 100 -18.14 -11.33 -31.19
C VAL A 100 -18.17 -11.54 -32.69
N ASP A 101 -17.23 -12.33 -33.24
CA ASP A 101 -17.22 -12.65 -34.69
C ASP A 101 -18.45 -13.44 -35.14
N LEU A 102 -18.95 -14.34 -34.27
CA LEU A 102 -20.13 -15.16 -34.53
C LEU A 102 -21.43 -14.38 -34.34
N GLU A 103 -21.48 -13.52 -33.35
CA GLU A 103 -22.63 -12.69 -32.98
C GLU A 103 -22.24 -11.22 -32.81
N PRO A 104 -22.00 -10.49 -33.94
CA PRO A 104 -21.46 -9.12 -33.87
C PRO A 104 -22.34 -8.10 -33.14
N TYR A 105 -23.64 -8.37 -33.00
CA TYR A 105 -24.61 -7.50 -32.31
C TYR A 105 -25.00 -7.98 -30.93
N ASN A 106 -24.37 -9.05 -30.43
CA ASN A 106 -24.62 -9.57 -29.09
C ASN A 106 -23.91 -8.66 -28.07
N THR A 107 -24.68 -7.96 -27.25
CA THR A 107 -24.18 -7.02 -26.25
C THR A 107 -23.27 -7.70 -25.22
N ASP A 108 -23.61 -8.91 -24.76
CA ASP A 108 -22.82 -9.64 -23.78
C ASP A 108 -21.46 -10.06 -24.36
N ALA A 109 -21.45 -10.53 -25.61
CA ALA A 109 -20.22 -10.87 -26.33
C ALA A 109 -19.29 -9.67 -26.44
N GLN A 110 -19.83 -8.51 -26.85
CA GLN A 110 -19.05 -7.27 -26.99
C GLN A 110 -18.51 -6.76 -25.65
N LEU A 111 -19.33 -6.77 -24.59
CA LEU A 111 -18.91 -6.34 -23.25
C LEU A 111 -17.83 -7.26 -22.66
N ILE A 112 -17.99 -8.57 -22.80
CA ILE A 112 -17.02 -9.54 -22.32
C ILE A 112 -15.71 -9.44 -23.12
N ALA A 113 -15.79 -9.32 -24.45
CA ALA A 113 -14.61 -9.12 -25.28
C ALA A 113 -13.89 -7.80 -24.95
N SER A 114 -14.63 -6.71 -24.71
CA SER A 114 -14.04 -5.45 -24.25
C SER A 114 -13.29 -5.64 -22.94
N ALA A 115 -13.84 -6.37 -21.97
CA ALA A 115 -13.17 -6.62 -20.70
C ALA A 115 -11.87 -7.43 -20.87
N GLU A 116 -11.87 -8.49 -21.68
CA GLU A 116 -10.67 -9.29 -21.94
C GLU A 116 -9.61 -8.52 -22.74
N LEU A 117 -10.02 -7.64 -23.66
CA LEU A 117 -9.11 -6.75 -24.40
C LEU A 117 -8.45 -5.72 -23.47
N ILE A 118 -9.20 -5.18 -22.50
CA ILE A 118 -8.68 -4.26 -21.48
C ILE A 118 -7.62 -4.96 -20.63
N GLU A 119 -7.90 -6.16 -20.16
CA GLU A 119 -6.93 -6.97 -19.39
C GLU A 119 -5.66 -7.28 -20.21
N ALA A 120 -5.83 -7.52 -21.52
CA ALA A 120 -4.72 -7.75 -22.45
C ALA A 120 -3.99 -6.45 -22.88
N ASN A 121 -4.39 -5.28 -22.37
CA ASN A 121 -3.88 -3.95 -22.74
C ASN A 121 -4.06 -3.60 -24.24
N ARG A 122 -5.08 -4.19 -24.89
CA ARG A 122 -5.46 -3.90 -26.30
C ARG A 122 -6.56 -2.84 -26.33
N LEU A 123 -6.23 -1.63 -25.86
CA LEU A 123 -7.22 -0.58 -25.57
C LEU A 123 -7.92 -0.05 -26.82
N ASP A 124 -7.24 0.03 -27.96
CA ASP A 124 -7.84 0.50 -29.23
C ASP A 124 -8.99 -0.41 -29.70
N GLU A 125 -8.83 -1.72 -29.53
CA GLU A 125 -9.86 -2.69 -29.90
C GLU A 125 -11.03 -2.69 -28.92
N ALA A 126 -10.75 -2.57 -27.63
CA ALA A 126 -11.77 -2.37 -26.58
C ALA A 126 -12.58 -1.09 -26.83
N MET A 127 -11.89 -0.02 -27.27
CA MET A 127 -12.49 1.25 -27.65
C MET A 127 -13.45 1.09 -28.83
N ALA A 128 -13.03 0.40 -29.90
CA ALA A 128 -13.88 0.15 -31.05
C ALA A 128 -15.17 -0.62 -30.75
N LEU A 129 -15.09 -1.59 -29.80
CA LEU A 129 -16.28 -2.29 -29.30
C LEU A 129 -17.18 -1.36 -28.47
N SER A 130 -16.60 -0.53 -27.60
CA SER A 130 -17.35 0.42 -26.78
C SER A 130 -18.04 1.50 -27.63
N GLU A 131 -17.45 1.95 -28.73
CA GLU A 131 -18.09 2.86 -29.67
C GLU A 131 -19.29 2.21 -30.40
N ARG A 132 -19.22 0.93 -30.77
CA ARG A 132 -20.37 0.19 -31.33
C ARG A 132 -21.49 0.06 -30.29
N LEU A 133 -21.16 -0.35 -29.06
CA LEU A 133 -22.13 -0.43 -27.97
C LEU A 133 -22.80 0.93 -27.72
N LEU A 134 -22.05 2.02 -27.76
CA LEU A 134 -22.57 3.38 -27.62
C LEU A 134 -23.57 3.73 -28.74
N ALA A 135 -23.24 3.39 -30.00
CA ALA A 135 -24.11 3.66 -31.15
C ALA A 135 -25.44 2.90 -31.05
N ASP A 136 -25.44 1.72 -30.43
CA ASP A 136 -26.62 0.87 -30.21
C ASP A 136 -27.37 1.21 -28.93
N GLY A 137 -26.90 2.22 -28.15
CA GLY A 137 -27.49 2.64 -26.87
C GLY A 137 -27.29 1.64 -25.71
N ASN A 138 -26.33 0.76 -25.86
CA ASN A 138 -25.98 -0.26 -24.86
C ASN A 138 -24.96 0.27 -23.83
N PRO A 139 -24.81 -0.40 -22.65
CA PRO A 139 -23.72 -0.13 -21.72
C PRO A 139 -22.37 -0.25 -22.41
N THR A 140 -21.41 0.57 -22.01
CA THR A 140 -20.07 0.65 -22.61
C THR A 140 -18.99 0.30 -21.58
N ALA A 141 -17.72 0.20 -21.99
CA ALA A 141 -16.59 -0.06 -21.12
C ALA A 141 -15.63 1.15 -20.99
N PHE A 142 -16.09 2.36 -21.32
CA PHE A 142 -15.23 3.55 -21.34
C PHE A 142 -14.58 3.85 -19.98
N ASP A 143 -15.29 3.66 -18.87
CA ASP A 143 -14.73 3.83 -17.53
C ASP A 143 -13.60 2.83 -17.24
N ALA A 144 -13.75 1.57 -17.64
CA ALA A 144 -12.73 0.55 -17.45
C ALA A 144 -11.50 0.77 -18.36
N ILE A 145 -11.72 1.18 -19.61
CA ILE A 145 -10.64 1.54 -20.55
C ILE A 145 -9.83 2.71 -19.99
N ALA A 146 -10.50 3.74 -19.46
CA ALA A 146 -9.84 4.90 -18.88
C ALA A 146 -9.00 4.55 -17.63
N VAL A 147 -9.53 3.68 -16.76
CA VAL A 147 -8.78 3.18 -15.58
C VAL A 147 -7.52 2.44 -16.04
N LYS A 148 -7.63 1.58 -17.03
CA LYS A 148 -6.48 0.81 -17.55
C LYS A 148 -5.44 1.71 -18.21
N ALA A 149 -5.87 2.70 -19.00
CA ALA A 149 -4.98 3.69 -19.61
C ALA A 149 -4.22 4.52 -18.57
N ALA A 150 -4.86 4.84 -17.45
CA ALA A 150 -4.25 5.59 -16.34
C ALA A 150 -3.21 4.78 -15.54
N GLU A 151 -3.09 3.46 -15.74
CA GLU A 151 -1.99 2.63 -15.23
C GLU A 151 -0.72 2.73 -16.10
N GLY A 152 -0.84 3.29 -17.31
CA GLY A 152 0.22 3.35 -18.31
C GLY A 152 0.82 4.74 -18.52
N ASP A 153 1.21 5.02 -19.78
CA ASP A 153 1.85 6.27 -20.15
C ASP A 153 0.87 7.45 -20.17
N ILE A 154 1.33 8.59 -19.67
CA ILE A 154 0.57 9.84 -19.60
C ILE A 154 0.15 10.35 -21.00
N GLU A 155 0.98 10.18 -22.01
CA GLU A 155 0.68 10.64 -23.38
C GLU A 155 -0.47 9.82 -23.99
N GLN A 156 -0.52 8.50 -23.72
CA GLN A 156 -1.64 7.66 -24.13
C GLN A 156 -2.93 8.09 -23.44
N SER A 157 -2.88 8.39 -22.13
CA SER A 157 -4.01 8.91 -21.37
C SER A 157 -4.52 10.25 -21.92
N ARG A 158 -3.64 11.16 -22.31
CA ARG A 158 -3.99 12.45 -22.94
C ARG A 158 -4.68 12.28 -24.27
N ALA A 159 -4.13 11.40 -25.14
CA ALA A 159 -4.74 11.11 -26.44
C ALA A 159 -6.16 10.54 -26.27
N LEU A 160 -6.33 9.62 -25.34
CA LEU A 160 -7.62 9.03 -25.02
C LEU A 160 -8.60 10.06 -24.42
N ALA A 161 -8.13 10.98 -23.58
CA ALA A 161 -8.96 12.05 -23.02
C ALA A 161 -9.54 12.96 -24.13
N GLN A 162 -8.73 13.34 -25.12
CA GLN A 162 -9.21 14.12 -26.28
C GLN A 162 -10.32 13.41 -27.07
N LEU A 163 -10.17 12.09 -27.28
CA LEU A 163 -11.19 11.29 -27.93
C LEU A 163 -12.48 11.25 -27.10
N TYR A 164 -12.36 11.05 -25.77
CA TYR A 164 -13.50 11.04 -24.85
C TYR A 164 -14.20 12.40 -24.76
N GLU A 165 -13.47 13.51 -24.79
CA GLU A 165 -14.05 14.86 -24.86
C GLU A 165 -14.93 15.01 -26.12
N SER A 166 -14.44 14.55 -27.27
CA SER A 166 -15.21 14.57 -28.53
C SER A 166 -16.46 13.69 -28.46
N LEU A 167 -16.37 12.49 -27.89
CA LEU A 167 -17.50 11.58 -27.75
C LEU A 167 -18.50 12.09 -26.70
N ALA A 168 -18.04 12.62 -25.57
CA ALA A 168 -18.89 13.19 -24.52
C ALA A 168 -19.64 14.44 -25.02
N GLY A 169 -19.08 15.21 -25.96
CA GLY A 169 -19.77 16.29 -26.63
C GLY A 169 -20.97 15.83 -27.46
N LYS A 170 -20.93 14.62 -28.02
CA LYS A 170 -22.03 14.01 -28.79
C LYS A 170 -22.99 13.21 -27.90
N HIS A 171 -22.49 12.64 -26.83
CA HIS A 171 -23.20 11.76 -25.90
C HIS A 171 -23.06 12.25 -24.44
N PRO A 172 -23.56 13.44 -24.12
CA PRO A 172 -23.34 14.07 -22.80
C PRO A 172 -23.93 13.27 -21.63
N ASP A 173 -24.96 12.47 -21.91
CA ASP A 173 -25.65 11.64 -20.92
C ASP A 173 -25.06 10.22 -20.80
N ASN A 174 -23.93 9.93 -21.43
CA ASN A 174 -23.26 8.66 -21.22
C ASN A 174 -22.40 8.72 -19.96
N TYR A 175 -22.84 8.00 -18.94
CA TYR A 175 -22.22 7.94 -17.64
C TYR A 175 -20.77 7.44 -17.68
N GLN A 176 -20.51 6.36 -18.45
CA GLN A 176 -19.18 5.75 -18.50
C GLN A 176 -18.15 6.68 -19.16
N LEU A 177 -18.54 7.46 -20.17
CA LEU A 177 -17.67 8.49 -20.77
C LEU A 177 -17.31 9.58 -19.75
N GLN A 178 -18.28 10.09 -19.00
CA GLN A 178 -18.03 11.14 -18.01
C GLN A 178 -17.13 10.62 -16.88
N LEU A 179 -17.38 9.40 -16.40
CA LEU A 179 -16.53 8.78 -15.39
C LEU A 179 -15.11 8.51 -15.93
N GLY A 180 -14.99 7.99 -17.17
CA GLY A 180 -13.71 7.78 -17.82
C GLY A 180 -12.91 9.07 -17.98
N LEU A 181 -13.55 10.15 -18.44
CA LEU A 181 -12.93 11.49 -18.52
C LEU A 181 -12.38 11.95 -17.16
N SER A 182 -13.13 11.75 -16.07
CA SER A 182 -12.66 12.13 -14.74
C SER A 182 -11.40 11.39 -14.32
N VAL A 183 -11.27 10.11 -14.71
CA VAL A 183 -10.07 9.30 -14.42
C VAL A 183 -8.87 9.81 -15.24
N LEU A 184 -9.05 10.05 -16.52
CA LEU A 184 -7.98 10.49 -17.42
C LEU A 184 -7.49 11.91 -17.05
N PHE A 185 -8.40 12.83 -16.74
CA PHE A 185 -8.03 14.17 -16.28
C PHE A 185 -7.31 14.13 -14.94
N GLN A 186 -7.74 13.29 -14.01
CA GLN A 186 -7.04 13.11 -12.73
C GLN A 186 -5.62 12.59 -12.95
N HIS A 187 -5.42 11.62 -13.85
CA HIS A 187 -4.09 11.11 -14.18
C HIS A 187 -3.17 12.19 -14.79
N ASP A 188 -3.74 13.13 -15.56
CA ASP A 188 -3.02 14.29 -16.12
C ASP A 188 -2.91 15.48 -15.14
N ASN A 189 -3.25 15.33 -13.86
CA ASN A 189 -3.30 16.38 -12.84
C ASN A 189 -4.26 17.55 -13.17
N ARG A 190 -5.20 17.38 -14.10
CA ARG A 190 -6.28 18.34 -14.45
C ARG A 190 -7.46 18.17 -13.48
N ASN A 191 -7.21 18.36 -12.19
CA ASN A 191 -8.14 17.97 -11.12
C ASN A 191 -9.47 18.72 -11.14
N GLU A 192 -9.48 20.01 -11.51
CA GLU A 192 -10.72 20.79 -11.63
C GLU A 192 -11.63 20.23 -12.75
N GLU A 193 -11.06 19.88 -13.89
CA GLU A 193 -11.80 19.30 -15.01
C GLU A 193 -12.26 17.87 -14.69
N ALA A 194 -11.44 17.12 -13.94
CA ALA A 194 -11.80 15.81 -13.41
C ALA A 194 -13.03 15.90 -12.48
N LEU A 195 -13.09 16.91 -11.58
CA LEU A 195 -14.27 17.15 -10.73
C LEU A 195 -15.51 17.50 -11.56
N VAL A 196 -15.38 18.33 -12.59
CA VAL A 196 -16.51 18.66 -13.48
C VAL A 196 -17.04 17.38 -14.14
N ALA A 197 -16.17 16.53 -14.66
CA ALA A 197 -16.56 15.29 -15.34
C ALA A 197 -17.23 14.29 -14.38
N VAL A 198 -16.66 14.07 -13.17
CA VAL A 198 -17.26 13.16 -12.20
C VAL A 198 -18.59 13.67 -11.67
N HIS A 199 -18.75 14.97 -11.47
CA HIS A 199 -20.04 15.56 -11.09
C HIS A 199 -21.11 15.36 -12.16
N ARG A 200 -20.76 15.43 -13.46
CA ARG A 200 -21.68 15.06 -14.54
C ARG A 200 -22.06 13.59 -14.46
N ALA A 201 -21.10 12.69 -14.23
CA ALA A 201 -21.39 11.28 -14.02
C ALA A 201 -22.36 11.06 -12.85
N LEU A 202 -22.19 11.76 -11.73
CA LEU A 202 -23.08 11.72 -10.57
C LEU A 202 -24.45 12.36 -10.83
N GLN A 203 -24.54 13.36 -11.71
CA GLN A 203 -25.86 13.89 -12.15
C GLN A 203 -26.65 12.87 -12.96
N ILE A 204 -25.99 12.05 -13.77
CA ILE A 204 -26.62 10.98 -14.55
C ILE A 204 -27.00 9.80 -13.65
N GLN A 205 -26.13 9.43 -12.72
CA GLN A 205 -26.32 8.33 -11.77
C GLN A 205 -25.94 8.77 -10.34
N PRO A 206 -26.84 9.38 -9.57
CA PRO A 206 -26.51 10.02 -8.29
C PRO A 206 -25.89 9.10 -7.24
N ASN A 207 -26.33 7.83 -7.18
CA ASN A 207 -25.88 6.88 -6.15
C ASN A 207 -24.79 5.92 -6.68
N ASN A 208 -24.08 6.32 -7.72
CA ASN A 208 -23.05 5.45 -8.29
C ASN A 208 -21.78 5.45 -7.41
N VAL A 209 -21.53 4.31 -6.78
CA VAL A 209 -20.40 4.12 -5.87
C VAL A 209 -19.05 4.38 -6.54
N ARG A 210 -18.87 3.99 -7.82
CA ARG A 210 -17.61 4.20 -8.54
C ARG A 210 -17.33 5.69 -8.77
N ALA A 211 -18.36 6.44 -9.17
CA ALA A 211 -18.25 7.89 -9.37
C ALA A 211 -18.01 8.63 -8.04
N GLY A 212 -18.69 8.26 -6.96
CA GLY A 212 -18.44 8.81 -5.63
C GLY A 212 -17.03 8.55 -5.14
N PHE A 213 -16.49 7.36 -5.37
CA PHE A 213 -15.07 7.08 -5.08
C PHE A 213 -14.10 7.90 -5.93
N GLN A 214 -14.42 8.10 -7.20
CA GLN A 214 -13.59 8.90 -8.08
C GLN A 214 -13.55 10.37 -7.61
N GLU A 215 -14.70 10.91 -7.19
CA GLU A 215 -14.76 12.25 -6.58
C GLU A 215 -13.87 12.35 -5.35
N THR A 216 -13.94 11.38 -4.44
CA THR A 216 -13.09 11.39 -3.23
C THR A 216 -11.60 11.31 -3.56
N ARG A 217 -11.18 10.51 -4.54
CA ARG A 217 -9.79 10.43 -4.99
C ARG A 217 -9.27 11.75 -5.56
N ILE A 218 -10.09 12.42 -6.37
CA ILE A 218 -9.73 13.72 -6.95
C ILE A 218 -9.57 14.75 -5.82
N LEU A 219 -10.50 14.80 -4.87
CA LEU A 219 -10.44 15.71 -3.72
C LEU A 219 -9.20 15.48 -2.85
N GLN A 220 -8.82 14.22 -2.62
CA GLN A 220 -7.58 13.87 -1.92
C GLN A 220 -6.34 14.36 -2.67
N GLN A 221 -6.28 14.17 -3.99
CA GLN A 221 -5.18 14.66 -4.81
C GLN A 221 -5.06 16.19 -4.80
N MET A 222 -6.19 16.90 -4.65
CA MET A 222 -6.24 18.37 -4.49
C MET A 222 -5.88 18.83 -3.07
N GLY A 223 -5.58 17.92 -2.14
CA GLY A 223 -5.34 18.26 -0.73
C GLY A 223 -6.60 18.65 0.06
N LYS A 224 -7.80 18.43 -0.49
CA LYS A 224 -9.09 18.75 0.15
C LYS A 224 -9.58 17.56 0.97
N GLN A 225 -8.77 17.15 1.95
CA GLN A 225 -8.96 15.90 2.70
C GLN A 225 -10.28 15.84 3.46
N ASP A 226 -10.64 16.92 4.17
CA ASP A 226 -11.87 16.97 4.97
C ASP A 226 -13.12 16.77 4.09
N LEU A 227 -13.14 17.43 2.93
CA LEU A 227 -14.24 17.30 1.98
C LEU A 227 -14.30 15.89 1.37
N ALA A 228 -13.15 15.27 1.11
CA ALA A 228 -13.10 13.90 0.61
C ALA A 228 -13.68 12.90 1.64
N LEU A 229 -13.35 13.07 2.92
CA LEU A 229 -13.91 12.25 4.00
C LEU A 229 -15.42 12.46 4.17
N GLU A 230 -15.89 13.71 4.10
CA GLU A 230 -17.33 14.05 4.14
C GLU A 230 -18.09 13.34 3.01
N LYS A 231 -17.61 13.46 1.77
CA LYS A 231 -18.21 12.80 0.61
C LYS A 231 -18.22 11.28 0.72
N LEU A 232 -17.15 10.70 1.24
CA LEU A 232 -17.08 9.26 1.45
C LEU A 232 -18.04 8.79 2.56
N ALA A 233 -18.22 9.59 3.62
CA ALA A 233 -19.18 9.32 4.68
C ALA A 233 -20.63 9.37 4.15
N GLU A 234 -20.97 10.37 3.31
CA GLU A 234 -22.27 10.46 2.64
C GLU A 234 -22.52 9.21 1.78
N LEU A 235 -21.53 8.81 0.96
CA LEU A 235 -21.64 7.63 0.10
C LEU A 235 -21.88 6.33 0.90
N VAL A 236 -21.19 6.14 2.03
CA VAL A 236 -21.41 5.01 2.94
C VAL A 236 -22.80 5.04 3.57
N LYS A 237 -23.29 6.22 3.92
CA LYS A 237 -24.63 6.41 4.49
C LYS A 237 -25.74 6.07 3.48
N GLU A 238 -25.53 6.41 2.21
CA GLU A 238 -26.48 6.10 1.13
C GLU A 238 -26.44 4.61 0.71
N ASN A 239 -25.31 3.93 0.99
CA ASN A 239 -25.10 2.53 0.64
C ASN A 239 -24.75 1.68 1.88
N PRO A 240 -25.65 1.59 2.89
CA PRO A 240 -25.32 1.01 4.20
C PRO A 240 -24.96 -0.47 4.17
N ASP A 241 -25.45 -1.22 3.18
CA ASP A 241 -25.21 -2.66 3.02
C ASP A 241 -23.98 -2.96 2.16
N ASN A 242 -23.31 -1.93 1.61
CA ASN A 242 -22.11 -2.12 0.82
C ASN A 242 -20.90 -2.33 1.72
N PHE A 243 -20.62 -3.60 2.02
CA PHE A 243 -19.53 -4.03 2.89
C PHE A 243 -18.14 -3.50 2.42
N GLY A 244 -17.84 -3.66 1.12
CA GLY A 244 -16.55 -3.23 0.56
C GLY A 244 -16.33 -1.71 0.64
N LEU A 245 -17.38 -0.94 0.39
CA LEU A 245 -17.36 0.52 0.53
C LEU A 245 -17.08 0.93 1.98
N ARG A 246 -17.80 0.37 2.94
CA ARG A 246 -17.62 0.65 4.37
C ARG A 246 -16.22 0.23 4.85
N ALA A 247 -15.72 -0.95 4.43
CA ALA A 247 -14.38 -1.41 4.79
C ALA A 247 -13.29 -0.46 4.29
N ARG A 248 -13.44 0.06 3.07
CA ARG A 248 -12.52 1.04 2.51
C ARG A 248 -12.58 2.38 3.26
N TYR A 249 -13.77 2.85 3.58
CA TYR A 249 -13.97 4.06 4.39
C TYR A 249 -13.31 3.92 5.77
N ALA A 250 -13.56 2.80 6.45
CA ALA A 250 -12.96 2.49 7.74
C ALA A 250 -11.41 2.52 7.70
N ARG A 251 -10.80 1.94 6.66
CA ARG A 251 -9.34 1.99 6.47
C ARG A 251 -8.81 3.41 6.21
N ILE A 252 -9.54 4.23 5.45
CA ILE A 252 -9.11 5.61 5.23
C ILE A 252 -9.20 6.40 6.55
N LEU A 253 -10.27 6.22 7.30
CA LEU A 253 -10.45 6.86 8.61
C LEU A 253 -9.34 6.52 9.60
N SER A 254 -8.71 5.35 9.53
CA SER A 254 -7.66 4.96 10.49
C SER A 254 -6.44 5.89 10.49
N ALA A 255 -6.21 6.62 9.41
CA ALA A 255 -5.14 7.62 9.34
C ALA A 255 -5.52 9.00 9.90
N TYR A 256 -6.81 9.25 10.19
CA TYR A 256 -7.31 10.57 10.58
C TYR A 256 -8.12 10.56 11.89
N ASP A 257 -8.95 9.55 12.08
CA ASP A 257 -9.82 9.40 13.25
C ASP A 257 -9.98 7.91 13.60
N LEU A 258 -9.17 7.44 14.55
CA LEU A 258 -9.20 6.05 15.02
C LEU A 258 -10.55 5.67 15.64
N ASN A 259 -11.27 6.61 16.29
CA ASN A 259 -12.57 6.31 16.89
C ASN A 259 -13.63 6.11 15.80
N ALA A 260 -13.72 7.01 14.83
CA ALA A 260 -14.62 6.85 13.70
C ALA A 260 -14.31 5.59 12.88
N SER A 261 -13.02 5.29 12.66
CA SER A 261 -12.57 4.06 12.02
C SER A 261 -13.06 2.82 12.76
N ARG A 262 -12.86 2.76 14.08
CA ARG A 262 -13.31 1.67 14.96
C ARG A 262 -14.82 1.44 14.83
N GLU A 263 -15.63 2.50 14.90
CA GLU A 263 -17.09 2.38 14.76
C GLU A 263 -17.49 1.72 13.43
N GLN A 264 -16.83 2.06 12.33
CA GLN A 264 -17.09 1.43 11.05
C GLN A 264 -16.68 -0.04 11.03
N PHE A 265 -15.53 -0.40 11.63
CA PHE A 265 -15.11 -1.80 11.74
C PHE A 265 -15.99 -2.62 12.68
N GLU A 266 -16.54 -2.04 13.75
CA GLU A 266 -17.53 -2.70 14.60
C GLU A 266 -18.82 -3.03 13.82
N ILE A 267 -19.30 -2.11 12.97
CA ILE A 267 -20.45 -2.37 12.09
C ILE A 267 -20.12 -3.52 11.12
N LEU A 268 -18.93 -3.51 10.50
CA LEU A 268 -18.48 -4.58 9.60
C LEU A 268 -18.37 -5.92 10.31
N LEU A 269 -17.84 -5.94 11.53
CA LEU A 269 -17.73 -7.17 12.33
C LEU A 269 -19.10 -7.71 12.71
N ASN A 270 -20.09 -6.84 12.97
CA ASN A 270 -21.48 -7.29 13.20
C ASN A 270 -22.11 -7.88 11.93
N GLN A 271 -21.77 -7.40 10.73
CA GLN A 271 -22.22 -7.96 9.45
C GLN A 271 -21.52 -9.28 9.11
N ALA A 272 -20.24 -9.40 9.45
CA ALA A 272 -19.39 -10.57 9.18
C ALA A 272 -18.59 -10.98 10.43
N PRO A 273 -19.23 -11.62 11.45
CA PRO A 273 -18.59 -11.89 12.76
C PRO A 273 -17.42 -12.87 12.71
N THR A 274 -17.25 -13.56 11.61
CA THR A 274 -16.18 -14.56 11.42
C THR A 274 -15.09 -14.10 10.45
N ASP A 275 -15.20 -12.90 9.87
CA ASP A 275 -14.23 -12.38 8.92
C ASP A 275 -12.92 -12.05 9.65
N PRO A 276 -11.82 -12.77 9.35
CA PRO A 276 -10.56 -12.58 10.05
C PRO A 276 -9.86 -11.25 9.71
N GLU A 277 -10.09 -10.71 8.51
CA GLU A 277 -9.49 -9.44 8.09
C GLU A 277 -10.10 -8.26 8.85
N ILE A 278 -11.43 -8.27 9.00
CA ILE A 278 -12.14 -7.24 9.77
C ILE A 278 -11.77 -7.30 11.25
N LEU A 279 -11.72 -8.53 11.82
CA LEU A 279 -11.34 -8.72 13.21
C LEU A 279 -9.89 -8.26 13.47
N PHE A 280 -8.98 -8.55 12.54
CA PHE A 280 -7.58 -8.13 12.64
C PHE A 280 -7.44 -6.61 12.52
N SER A 281 -8.14 -5.98 11.57
CA SER A 281 -8.13 -4.53 11.40
C SER A 281 -8.67 -3.81 12.63
N LEU A 282 -9.77 -4.30 13.22
CA LEU A 282 -10.33 -3.76 14.45
C LEU A 282 -9.35 -3.87 15.62
N ALA A 283 -8.72 -5.05 15.79
CA ALA A 283 -7.73 -5.28 16.83
C ALA A 283 -6.53 -4.32 16.74
N LEU A 284 -6.06 -4.03 15.52
CA LEU A 284 -4.99 -3.04 15.30
C LEU A 284 -5.41 -1.64 15.72
N ILE A 285 -6.60 -1.20 15.33
CA ILE A 285 -7.12 0.13 15.66
C ILE A 285 -7.34 0.27 17.17
N GLU A 286 -7.82 -0.76 17.83
CA GLU A 286 -7.98 -0.78 19.30
C GLU A 286 -6.62 -0.72 20.01
N ASN A 287 -5.62 -1.45 19.54
CA ASN A 287 -4.25 -1.37 20.08
C ASN A 287 -3.65 0.03 19.91
N GLU A 288 -3.83 0.65 18.75
CA GLU A 288 -3.31 1.99 18.46
C GLU A 288 -4.04 3.08 19.27
N SER A 289 -5.36 2.93 19.45
CA SER A 289 -6.16 3.83 20.29
C SER A 289 -6.02 3.59 21.80
N GLY A 290 -5.15 2.66 22.22
CA GLY A 290 -4.89 2.36 23.63
C GLY A 290 -5.97 1.50 24.31
N ARG A 291 -6.90 0.92 23.56
CA ARG A 291 -7.94 0.00 24.06
C ARG A 291 -7.39 -1.43 24.17
N LEU A 292 -6.39 -1.60 25.04
CA LEU A 292 -5.56 -2.81 25.06
C LEU A 292 -6.34 -4.08 25.42
N GLU A 293 -7.40 -4.00 26.26
CA GLU A 293 -8.22 -5.16 26.64
C GLU A 293 -9.03 -5.71 25.47
N GLN A 294 -9.62 -4.82 24.67
CA GLN A 294 -10.40 -5.20 23.47
C GLN A 294 -9.47 -5.77 22.40
N ALA A 295 -8.37 -5.08 22.13
CA ALA A 295 -7.35 -5.54 21.19
C ALA A 295 -6.82 -6.94 21.54
N GLU A 296 -6.47 -7.18 22.81
CA GLU A 296 -6.05 -8.49 23.31
C GLU A 296 -7.11 -9.56 23.05
N SER A 297 -8.37 -9.29 23.39
CA SER A 297 -9.49 -10.23 23.16
C SER A 297 -9.62 -10.62 21.72
N HIS A 298 -9.49 -9.66 20.77
CA HIS A 298 -9.59 -9.90 19.35
C HIS A 298 -8.37 -10.65 18.81
N PHE A 299 -7.14 -10.31 19.20
CA PHE A 299 -5.94 -11.07 18.80
C PHE A 299 -5.98 -12.51 19.34
N LEU A 300 -6.39 -12.73 20.58
CA LEU A 300 -6.58 -14.09 21.11
C LEU A 300 -7.67 -14.86 20.37
N SER A 301 -8.72 -14.17 19.89
CA SER A 301 -9.74 -14.80 19.05
C SER A 301 -9.18 -15.23 17.70
N LEU A 302 -8.31 -14.42 17.08
CA LEU A 302 -7.61 -14.76 15.83
C LEU A 302 -6.72 -15.99 16.02
N LEU A 303 -5.94 -16.05 17.11
CA LEU A 303 -5.08 -17.20 17.43
C LEU A 303 -5.90 -18.48 17.59
N ARG A 304 -7.00 -18.45 18.38
CA ARG A 304 -7.88 -19.62 18.55
C ARG A 304 -8.47 -20.14 17.23
N ARG A 305 -8.60 -19.27 16.22
CA ARG A 305 -9.14 -19.61 14.90
C ARG A 305 -8.04 -19.95 13.89
N GLY A 306 -6.76 -19.79 14.23
CA GLY A 306 -5.62 -20.06 13.36
C GLY A 306 -5.39 -19.01 12.27
N TYR A 307 -5.84 -17.77 12.48
CA TYR A 307 -5.64 -16.67 11.53
C TYR A 307 -4.62 -15.66 12.04
N TYR A 308 -3.81 -15.12 11.15
CA TYR A 308 -2.80 -14.07 11.43
C TYR A 308 -1.88 -14.40 12.61
N ILE A 309 -1.51 -15.68 12.79
CA ILE A 309 -0.86 -16.23 13.98
C ILE A 309 0.36 -15.39 14.38
N SER A 310 1.36 -15.26 13.51
CA SER A 310 2.58 -14.49 13.82
C SER A 310 2.31 -13.01 14.11
N SER A 311 1.38 -12.38 13.35
CA SER A 311 1.03 -10.98 13.58
C SER A 311 0.28 -10.81 14.91
N ALA A 312 -0.64 -11.72 15.24
CA ALA A 312 -1.38 -11.68 16.50
C ALA A 312 -0.43 -11.87 17.70
N HIS A 313 0.52 -12.80 17.62
CA HIS A 313 1.56 -12.98 18.65
C HIS A 313 2.40 -11.71 18.79
N PHE A 314 2.86 -11.11 17.71
CA PHE A 314 3.63 -9.87 17.76
C PHE A 314 2.88 -8.74 18.48
N HIS A 315 1.61 -8.49 18.11
CA HIS A 315 0.83 -7.42 18.73
C HIS A 315 0.42 -7.74 20.17
N LEU A 316 0.18 -9.00 20.52
CA LEU A 316 -0.01 -9.42 21.93
C LEU A 316 1.26 -9.16 22.74
N GLY A 317 2.43 -9.48 22.20
CA GLY A 317 3.71 -9.12 22.81
C GLY A 317 3.80 -7.63 23.13
N THR A 318 3.48 -6.76 22.15
CA THR A 318 3.49 -5.29 22.37
C THR A 318 2.45 -4.83 23.38
N ILE A 319 1.27 -5.46 23.44
CA ILE A 319 0.24 -5.16 24.44
C ILE A 319 0.71 -5.50 25.85
N TYR A 320 1.26 -6.69 26.03
CA TYR A 320 1.77 -7.13 27.35
C TYR A 320 2.99 -6.32 27.81
N GLU A 321 3.85 -5.92 26.86
CA GLU A 321 4.96 -5.00 27.15
C GLU A 321 4.47 -3.64 27.63
N LYS A 322 3.51 -3.00 26.96
CA LYS A 322 2.87 -1.75 27.40
C LYS A 322 2.24 -1.86 28.79
N ARG A 323 1.82 -3.05 29.20
CA ARG A 323 1.27 -3.33 30.53
C ARG A 323 2.32 -3.75 31.56
N ASN A 324 3.61 -3.72 31.20
CA ASN A 324 4.72 -4.19 32.00
C ASN A 324 4.59 -5.68 32.43
N GLN A 325 3.95 -6.50 31.60
CA GLN A 325 3.80 -7.95 31.79
C GLN A 325 4.88 -8.69 30.99
N ARG A 326 6.13 -8.52 31.39
CA ARG A 326 7.32 -8.95 30.67
C ARG A 326 7.27 -10.42 30.21
N ASP A 327 6.93 -11.33 31.11
CA ASP A 327 7.00 -12.77 30.81
C ASP A 327 5.98 -13.18 29.72
N LEU A 328 4.78 -12.59 29.76
CA LEU A 328 3.79 -12.77 28.70
C LEU A 328 4.22 -12.12 27.39
N ALA A 329 4.81 -10.92 27.44
CA ALA A 329 5.34 -10.26 26.25
C ALA A 329 6.39 -11.12 25.57
N LEU A 330 7.35 -11.65 26.36
CA LEU A 330 8.42 -12.50 25.86
C LEU A 330 7.88 -13.82 25.29
N GLU A 331 6.94 -14.49 25.99
CA GLU A 331 6.26 -15.69 25.48
C GLU A 331 5.70 -15.45 24.08
N HIS A 332 4.96 -14.36 23.91
CA HIS A 332 4.34 -14.04 22.62
C HIS A 332 5.35 -13.62 21.53
N TYR A 333 6.38 -12.85 21.84
CA TYR A 333 7.40 -12.51 20.84
C TYR A 333 8.16 -13.73 20.33
N LEU A 334 8.42 -14.74 21.19
CA LEU A 334 9.12 -15.96 20.81
C LEU A 334 8.27 -16.91 19.93
N GLU A 335 6.95 -16.77 19.95
CA GLU A 335 6.03 -17.52 19.07
C GLU A 335 5.87 -16.89 17.67
N VAL A 336 6.56 -15.77 17.38
CA VAL A 336 6.49 -15.13 16.05
C VAL A 336 7.38 -15.88 15.07
N GLU A 337 6.76 -16.55 14.09
CA GLU A 337 7.47 -17.27 13.03
C GLU A 337 8.12 -16.31 11.99
N PRO A 338 9.16 -16.79 11.25
CA PRO A 338 9.77 -16.02 10.18
C PRO A 338 8.77 -15.42 9.19
N GLY A 339 8.73 -14.09 9.10
CA GLY A 339 7.78 -13.30 8.35
C GLY A 339 7.99 -11.80 8.58
N GLN A 340 6.99 -11.00 8.25
CA GLN A 340 7.06 -9.53 8.32
C GLN A 340 7.44 -9.01 9.73
N ASN A 341 6.92 -9.62 10.79
CA ASN A 341 7.10 -9.16 12.17
C ASN A 341 8.26 -9.85 12.91
N TYR A 342 8.94 -10.81 12.28
CA TYR A 342 9.90 -11.68 12.95
C TYR A 342 11.09 -10.92 13.55
N LEU A 343 11.78 -10.11 12.75
CA LEU A 343 12.93 -9.34 13.25
C LEU A 343 12.52 -8.33 14.32
N GLY A 344 11.35 -7.68 14.16
CA GLY A 344 10.81 -6.80 15.20
C GLY A 344 10.53 -7.53 16.51
N ALA A 345 10.00 -8.76 16.43
CA ALA A 345 9.78 -9.59 17.63
C ALA A 345 11.12 -9.98 18.28
N MET A 346 12.16 -10.30 17.50
CA MET A 346 13.49 -10.60 18.06
C MET A 346 14.13 -9.38 18.71
N VAL A 347 13.99 -8.18 18.12
CA VAL A 347 14.43 -6.92 18.73
C VAL A 347 13.75 -6.73 20.08
N ASN A 348 12.42 -6.74 20.14
CA ASN A 348 11.67 -6.50 21.36
C ASN A 348 11.95 -7.57 22.44
N ALA A 349 12.02 -8.85 22.04
CA ALA A 349 12.33 -9.94 22.96
C ALA A 349 13.73 -9.79 23.58
N THR A 350 14.74 -9.49 22.77
CA THR A 350 16.12 -9.32 23.25
C THR A 350 16.29 -8.04 24.08
N GLU A 351 15.58 -6.96 23.74
CA GLU A 351 15.57 -5.74 24.52
C GLU A 351 14.97 -5.98 25.93
N LEU A 352 13.85 -6.70 26.01
CA LEU A 352 13.26 -7.11 27.30
C LEU A 352 14.23 -7.96 28.13
N MET A 353 15.00 -8.85 27.51
CA MET A 353 16.02 -9.66 28.18
C MET A 353 17.18 -8.80 28.68
N VAL A 354 17.73 -7.94 27.84
CA VAL A 354 18.86 -7.04 28.17
C VAL A 354 18.47 -6.09 29.31
N ASN A 355 17.29 -5.48 29.25
CA ASN A 355 16.78 -4.60 30.31
C ASN A 355 16.57 -5.32 31.68
N SER A 356 16.57 -6.65 31.64
CA SER A 356 16.47 -7.50 32.84
C SER A 356 17.81 -8.11 33.27
N ASN A 357 18.92 -7.66 32.70
CA ASN A 357 20.28 -8.19 32.88
C ASN A 357 20.43 -9.68 32.47
N GLU A 358 19.73 -10.07 31.37
CA GLU A 358 19.76 -11.42 30.83
C GLU A 358 20.45 -11.44 29.45
N GLU A 359 21.52 -10.66 29.26
CA GLU A 359 22.23 -10.49 27.98
C GLU A 359 22.73 -11.81 27.38
N LEU A 360 23.22 -12.72 28.25
CA LEU A 360 23.70 -14.04 27.80
C LEU A 360 22.57 -14.89 27.21
N GLN A 361 21.35 -14.75 27.73
CA GLN A 361 20.17 -15.46 27.21
C GLN A 361 19.73 -14.85 25.88
N ALA A 362 19.75 -13.52 25.77
CA ALA A 362 19.45 -12.80 24.51
C ALA A 362 20.43 -13.21 23.40
N LEU A 363 21.74 -13.20 23.68
CA LEU A 363 22.78 -13.63 22.73
C LEU A 363 22.61 -15.10 22.33
N LYS A 364 22.29 -15.98 23.28
CA LYS A 364 22.01 -17.39 22.99
C LYS A 364 20.79 -17.55 22.09
N LEU A 365 19.70 -16.85 22.39
CA LEU A 365 18.49 -16.86 21.57
C LEU A 365 18.80 -16.50 20.12
N LEU A 366 19.54 -15.41 19.87
CA LEU A 366 19.88 -14.97 18.52
C LEU A 366 20.74 -15.99 17.77
N ARG A 367 21.68 -16.66 18.45
CA ARG A 367 22.51 -17.73 17.88
C ARG A 367 21.67 -18.95 17.51
N ASP A 368 20.81 -19.40 18.43
CA ASP A 368 19.93 -20.54 18.19
C ASP A 368 18.97 -20.25 17.03
N GLN A 369 18.45 -19.03 16.94
CA GLN A 369 17.56 -18.61 15.84
C GLN A 369 18.30 -18.57 14.50
N ARG A 370 19.55 -18.15 14.42
CA ARG A 370 20.34 -18.18 13.17
C ARG A 370 20.49 -19.55 12.56
N GLU A 371 20.53 -20.62 13.37
CA GLU A 371 20.65 -22.00 12.89
C GLU A 371 19.37 -22.51 12.19
N VAL A 372 18.20 -21.94 12.52
CA VAL A 372 16.92 -22.44 12.05
C VAL A 372 16.24 -21.56 11.00
N VAL A 373 16.58 -20.26 10.94
CA VAL A 373 15.93 -19.33 10.00
C VAL A 373 16.65 -19.26 8.65
N GLY A 374 15.91 -18.84 7.62
CA GLY A 374 16.46 -18.63 6.28
C GLY A 374 17.40 -17.40 6.19
N PRO A 375 18.22 -17.33 5.11
CA PRO A 375 19.23 -16.29 4.94
C PRO A 375 18.72 -14.86 5.07
N SER A 376 17.50 -14.59 4.63
CA SER A 376 16.86 -13.25 4.68
C SER A 376 16.69 -12.68 6.10
N TYR A 377 16.69 -13.52 7.12
CA TYR A 377 16.58 -13.09 8.53
C TYR A 377 17.92 -13.13 9.26
N ARG A 378 18.83 -14.03 8.89
CA ARG A 378 20.13 -14.22 9.56
C ARG A 378 20.97 -12.94 9.58
N GLU A 379 20.97 -12.19 8.47
CA GLU A 379 21.64 -10.89 8.39
C GLU A 379 21.20 -9.94 9.52
N GLY A 380 19.89 -9.79 9.74
CA GLY A 380 19.35 -8.97 10.82
C GLY A 380 19.72 -9.47 12.21
N LEU A 381 19.79 -10.79 12.41
CA LEU A 381 20.19 -11.38 13.69
C LEU A 381 21.68 -11.18 14.00
N PHE A 382 22.59 -11.18 13.00
CA PHE A 382 23.99 -10.80 13.20
C PHE A 382 24.11 -9.34 13.66
N ILE A 383 23.37 -8.43 13.03
CA ILE A 383 23.35 -7.02 13.40
C ILE A 383 22.88 -6.86 14.85
N LEU A 384 21.74 -7.45 15.20
CA LEU A 384 21.16 -7.36 16.54
C LEU A 384 22.09 -7.92 17.62
N GLU A 385 22.74 -9.08 17.37
CA GLU A 385 23.73 -9.63 18.29
C GLU A 385 24.91 -8.68 18.49
N SER A 386 25.41 -8.08 17.40
CA SER A 386 26.51 -7.11 17.48
C SER A 386 26.13 -5.84 18.27
N GLU A 387 24.89 -5.38 18.15
CA GLU A 387 24.40 -4.20 18.89
C GLU A 387 24.34 -4.48 20.39
N ILE A 388 23.85 -5.65 20.79
CA ILE A 388 23.84 -6.06 22.21
C ILE A 388 25.27 -6.12 22.76
N LEU A 389 26.20 -6.76 22.05
CA LEU A 389 27.59 -6.85 22.47
C LEU A 389 28.29 -5.48 22.55
N ALA A 390 28.02 -4.60 21.58
CA ALA A 390 28.58 -3.26 21.57
C ALA A 390 28.04 -2.40 22.72
N THR A 391 26.75 -2.54 23.05
CA THR A 391 26.14 -1.85 24.19
C THR A 391 26.70 -2.34 25.53
N ALA A 392 27.00 -3.63 25.62
CA ALA A 392 27.69 -4.23 26.77
C ALA A 392 29.21 -3.90 26.85
N GLY A 393 29.73 -3.07 25.92
CA GLY A 393 31.15 -2.72 25.87
C GLY A 393 32.07 -3.79 25.26
N GLN A 394 31.53 -4.89 24.74
CA GLN A 394 32.26 -6.01 24.15
C GLN A 394 32.53 -5.75 22.65
N MET A 395 33.24 -4.65 22.35
CA MET A 395 33.43 -4.14 20.97
C MET A 395 34.11 -5.15 20.03
N LYS A 396 35.08 -5.92 20.55
CA LYS A 396 35.78 -6.92 19.75
C LYS A 396 34.88 -8.11 19.39
N ASP A 397 34.01 -8.51 20.29
CA ASP A 397 33.07 -9.60 20.02
C ASP A 397 31.98 -9.13 19.04
N ALA A 398 31.53 -7.88 19.13
CA ALA A 398 30.64 -7.26 18.17
C ALA A 398 31.27 -7.23 16.75
N GLU A 399 32.54 -6.83 16.63
CA GLU A 399 33.30 -6.87 15.37
C GLU A 399 33.38 -8.29 14.78
N ASN A 400 33.68 -9.27 15.63
CA ASN A 400 33.77 -10.68 15.22
C ASN A 400 32.43 -11.19 14.65
N ILE A 401 31.33 -10.86 15.31
CA ILE A 401 29.98 -11.26 14.85
C ILE A 401 29.63 -10.63 13.52
N LEU A 402 29.88 -9.34 13.33
CA LEU A 402 29.65 -8.67 12.03
C LEU A 402 30.54 -9.24 10.93
N SER A 403 31.80 -9.58 11.27
CA SER A 403 32.72 -10.20 10.33
C SER A 403 32.29 -11.61 9.91
N GLN A 404 31.77 -12.43 10.85
CA GLN A 404 31.14 -13.71 10.53
C GLN A 404 29.93 -13.54 9.61
N GLY A 405 29.08 -12.53 9.88
CA GLY A 405 27.97 -12.20 9.01
C GLY A 405 28.44 -11.83 7.58
N LEU A 406 29.55 -11.11 7.46
CA LEU A 406 30.13 -10.74 6.17
C LEU A 406 30.84 -11.90 5.45
N GLU A 407 31.29 -12.94 6.15
CA GLU A 407 31.73 -14.19 5.50
C GLU A 407 30.55 -14.89 4.82
N GLU A 408 29.36 -14.86 5.41
CA GLU A 408 28.16 -15.43 4.82
C GLU A 408 27.52 -14.51 3.77
N PHE A 409 27.51 -13.18 4.02
CA PHE A 409 26.89 -12.15 3.17
C PHE A 409 27.91 -11.09 2.75
N PRO A 410 28.90 -11.39 1.87
CA PRO A 410 30.02 -10.48 1.58
C PRO A 410 29.63 -9.14 0.96
N GLN A 411 28.46 -9.06 0.33
CA GLN A 411 27.93 -7.83 -0.30
C GLN A 411 26.82 -7.15 0.50
N SER A 412 26.60 -7.54 1.74
CA SER A 412 25.60 -6.91 2.58
C SER A 412 25.99 -5.50 2.96
N THR A 413 25.33 -4.53 2.37
CA THR A 413 25.52 -3.11 2.72
C THR A 413 25.07 -2.80 4.16
N ARG A 414 24.16 -3.58 4.73
CA ARG A 414 23.70 -3.42 6.12
C ARG A 414 24.75 -3.87 7.13
N LEU A 415 25.35 -5.06 6.94
CA LEU A 415 26.42 -5.54 7.81
C LEU A 415 27.67 -4.67 7.72
N LEU A 416 28.06 -4.25 6.49
CA LEU A 416 29.17 -3.32 6.28
C LEU A 416 28.92 -1.99 7.00
N TYR A 417 27.68 -1.46 6.90
CA TYR A 417 27.32 -0.22 7.59
C TYR A 417 27.40 -0.35 9.10
N SER A 418 26.81 -1.42 9.66
CA SER A 418 26.86 -1.68 11.10
C SER A 418 28.32 -1.82 11.59
N ARG A 419 29.20 -2.48 10.82
CA ARG A 419 30.61 -2.61 11.18
C ARG A 419 31.37 -1.29 11.05
N ALA A 420 31.06 -0.49 10.04
CA ALA A 420 31.64 0.85 9.91
C ALA A 420 31.25 1.77 11.08
N MET A 421 30.00 1.71 11.53
CA MET A 421 29.53 2.47 12.72
C MET A 421 30.22 1.98 14.00
N LEU A 422 30.41 0.67 14.16
CA LEU A 422 31.17 0.10 15.27
C LEU A 422 32.62 0.61 15.26
N TYR A 423 33.30 0.59 14.09
CA TYR A 423 34.64 1.11 13.92
C TYR A 423 34.76 2.61 14.22
N SER A 424 33.76 3.39 13.82
CA SER A 424 33.71 4.83 14.15
C SER A 424 33.60 5.08 15.67
N ARG A 425 32.86 4.24 16.40
CA ARG A 425 32.75 4.32 17.88
C ARG A 425 34.05 4.02 18.61
N ILE A 426 34.89 3.14 18.05
CA ILE A 426 36.18 2.74 18.65
C ILE A 426 37.39 3.44 17.99
N ASP A 427 37.12 4.49 17.22
CA ASP A 427 38.11 5.33 16.57
C ASP A 427 39.01 4.61 15.51
N TYR A 428 38.50 3.52 14.93
CA TYR A 428 39.17 2.79 13.85
C TYR A 428 38.77 3.35 12.49
N LEU A 429 39.05 4.65 12.29
CA LEU A 429 38.56 5.44 11.16
C LEU A 429 38.91 4.86 9.78
N ALA A 430 40.12 4.28 9.61
CA ALA A 430 40.54 3.68 8.34
C ALA A 430 39.69 2.44 7.98
N ALA A 431 39.32 1.63 8.95
CA ALA A 431 38.45 0.46 8.74
C ALA A 431 37.00 0.91 8.45
N ALA A 432 36.49 1.90 9.17
CA ALA A 432 35.19 2.50 8.90
C ALA A 432 35.10 3.05 7.46
N GLU A 433 36.12 3.81 7.03
CA GLU A 433 36.21 4.35 5.67
C GLU A 433 36.25 3.24 4.61
N GLN A 434 36.97 2.14 4.88
CA GLN A 434 37.06 1.00 3.97
C GLN A 434 35.68 0.34 3.77
N ASP A 435 34.96 0.06 4.85
CA ASP A 435 33.63 -0.56 4.76
C ASP A 435 32.62 0.38 4.07
N LEU A 436 32.61 1.68 4.39
CA LEU A 436 31.73 2.66 3.74
C LEU A 436 32.05 2.81 2.25
N LYS A 437 33.33 2.81 1.85
CA LYS A 437 33.71 2.82 0.44
C LYS A 437 33.32 1.52 -0.28
N LEU A 438 33.37 0.38 0.40
CA LEU A 438 32.90 -0.88 -0.16
C LEU A 438 31.38 -0.81 -0.40
N ILE A 439 30.59 -0.27 0.53
CA ILE A 439 29.16 -0.02 0.30
C ILE A 439 28.95 0.83 -0.96
N LEU A 440 29.70 1.91 -1.10
CA LEU A 440 29.56 2.82 -2.26
C LEU A 440 30.01 2.19 -3.58
N SER A 441 30.88 1.18 -3.54
CA SER A 441 31.22 0.38 -4.73
C SER A 441 30.09 -0.57 -5.17
N ILE A 442 29.29 -1.08 -4.21
CA ILE A 442 28.15 -1.94 -4.44
C ILE A 442 26.91 -1.11 -4.81
N ALA A 443 26.66 -0.04 -4.07
CA ALA A 443 25.51 0.84 -4.18
C ALA A 443 25.96 2.32 -4.20
N PRO A 444 26.35 2.87 -5.35
CA PRO A 444 26.92 4.24 -5.46
C PRO A 444 26.02 5.38 -5.02
N ASN A 445 24.72 5.12 -4.88
CA ASN A 445 23.69 6.07 -4.44
C ASN A 445 23.12 5.72 -3.05
N ASN A 446 23.87 5.00 -2.22
CA ASN A 446 23.49 4.76 -0.85
C ASN A 446 23.71 6.05 -0.03
N ALA A 447 22.62 6.80 0.22
CA ALA A 447 22.67 8.10 0.91
C ALA A 447 23.22 7.98 2.34
N ALA A 448 22.86 6.92 3.07
CA ALA A 448 23.36 6.70 4.43
C ALA A 448 24.89 6.49 4.46
N ALA A 449 25.43 5.67 3.54
CA ALA A 449 26.88 5.47 3.46
C ALA A 449 27.63 6.73 2.99
N LEU A 450 27.06 7.50 2.05
CA LEU A 450 27.62 8.78 1.63
C LEU A 450 27.66 9.76 2.79
N ASN A 451 26.56 9.88 3.55
CA ASN A 451 26.47 10.75 4.71
C ASN A 451 27.45 10.32 5.82
N ALA A 452 27.46 9.04 6.18
CA ALA A 452 28.34 8.53 7.22
C ALA A 452 29.83 8.72 6.88
N LEU A 453 30.22 8.43 5.62
CA LEU A 453 31.58 8.67 5.17
C LEU A 453 31.95 10.17 5.19
N GLY A 454 31.07 10.99 4.65
CA GLY A 454 31.27 12.45 4.63
C GLY A 454 31.36 13.04 6.04
N TYR A 455 30.46 12.66 6.95
CA TYR A 455 30.49 13.11 8.34
C TYR A 455 31.79 12.67 9.05
N THR A 456 32.17 11.39 8.95
CA THR A 456 33.41 10.89 9.55
C THR A 456 34.63 11.65 9.06
N LEU A 457 34.71 11.95 7.76
CA LEU A 457 35.80 12.73 7.20
C LEU A 457 35.79 14.19 7.68
N ALA A 458 34.60 14.82 7.76
CA ALA A 458 34.46 16.19 8.20
C ALA A 458 34.78 16.37 9.69
N ASP A 459 34.36 15.41 10.52
CA ASP A 459 34.50 15.48 11.96
C ASP A 459 35.92 15.09 12.45
N ARG A 460 36.49 14.01 11.87
CA ARG A 460 37.70 13.35 12.38
C ARG A 460 38.96 13.60 11.54
N THR A 461 38.89 14.35 10.42
CA THR A 461 40.04 14.56 9.53
C THR A 461 40.06 16.01 8.96
N ASP A 462 41.14 16.33 8.26
CA ASP A 462 41.26 17.60 7.51
C ASP A 462 40.80 17.45 6.03
N ARG A 463 40.16 16.32 5.66
CA ARG A 463 39.67 16.06 4.29
C ARG A 463 38.30 16.71 4.04
N ILE A 464 38.14 17.97 4.39
CA ILE A 464 36.85 18.66 4.45
C ILE A 464 36.21 18.83 3.06
N ASP A 465 37.00 19.09 2.01
CA ASP A 465 36.45 19.22 0.65
C ASP A 465 35.94 17.88 0.09
N GLU A 466 36.62 16.78 0.40
CA GLU A 466 36.15 15.45 0.04
C GLU A 466 34.85 15.09 0.81
N ALA A 467 34.82 15.36 2.11
CA ALA A 467 33.64 15.21 2.95
C ALA A 467 32.42 15.94 2.40
N TYR A 468 32.62 17.19 1.99
CA TYR A 468 31.58 18.03 1.39
C TYR A 468 30.95 17.37 0.13
N LEU A 469 31.78 16.75 -0.72
CA LEU A 469 31.28 16.12 -1.95
C LEU A 469 30.39 14.91 -1.63
N TYR A 470 30.74 14.09 -0.64
CA TYR A 470 29.93 12.97 -0.20
C TYR A 470 28.60 13.43 0.42
N ILE A 471 28.64 14.37 1.35
CA ILE A 471 27.43 14.87 2.02
C ILE A 471 26.52 15.61 1.03
N LYS A 472 27.10 16.39 0.09
CA LYS A 472 26.33 17.05 -0.96
C LYS A 472 25.54 16.04 -1.80
N LYS A 473 26.21 14.94 -2.20
CA LYS A 473 25.52 13.87 -2.94
C LYS A 473 24.45 13.17 -2.10
N ALA A 474 24.68 12.97 -0.81
CA ALA A 474 23.66 12.42 0.10
C ALA A 474 22.44 13.35 0.18
N LEU A 475 22.65 14.66 0.32
CA LEU A 475 21.59 15.67 0.39
C LEU A 475 20.79 15.78 -0.92
N GLU A 476 21.43 15.59 -2.08
CA GLU A 476 20.76 15.54 -3.38
C GLU A 476 19.81 14.30 -3.47
N LEU A 477 20.17 13.19 -2.83
CA LEU A 477 19.40 11.95 -2.82
C LEU A 477 18.27 11.98 -1.76
N THR A 478 18.52 12.60 -0.61
CA THR A 478 17.59 12.70 0.52
C THR A 478 17.54 14.13 1.05
N PRO A 479 16.90 15.08 0.32
CA PRO A 479 16.95 16.51 0.65
C PRO A 479 16.25 16.88 1.97
N ASP A 480 15.33 16.04 2.44
CA ASP A 480 14.53 16.27 3.64
C ASP A 480 15.00 15.44 4.86
N ASP A 481 16.15 14.74 4.76
CA ASP A 481 16.69 13.93 5.85
C ASP A 481 17.43 14.83 6.87
N PRO A 482 16.96 14.92 8.14
CA PRO A 482 17.56 15.79 9.14
C PRO A 482 19.01 15.45 9.48
N ALA A 483 19.40 14.18 9.46
CA ALA A 483 20.76 13.75 9.74
C ALA A 483 21.72 14.17 8.61
N VAL A 484 21.25 14.16 7.36
CA VAL A 484 22.02 14.64 6.21
C VAL A 484 22.10 16.17 6.21
N MET A 485 21.03 16.87 6.60
CA MET A 485 21.05 18.32 6.77
C MET A 485 22.03 18.75 7.89
N ASP A 486 22.06 18.05 9.01
CA ASP A 486 23.00 18.28 10.12
C ASP A 486 24.44 18.09 9.64
N SER A 487 24.75 16.98 9.00
CA SER A 487 26.06 16.70 8.42
C SER A 487 26.48 17.77 7.40
N MET A 488 25.54 18.27 6.57
CA MET A 488 25.81 19.37 5.64
C MET A 488 26.13 20.67 6.40
N GLY A 489 25.39 20.96 7.45
CA GLY A 489 25.64 22.09 8.32
C GLY A 489 27.03 21.99 8.96
N TRP A 490 27.38 20.80 9.49
CA TRP A 490 28.68 20.56 10.11
C TRP A 490 29.86 20.74 9.12
N VAL A 491 29.79 20.15 7.93
CA VAL A 491 30.86 20.28 6.94
C VAL A 491 31.00 21.72 6.41
N LEU A 492 29.90 22.46 6.29
CA LEU A 492 29.93 23.88 5.92
C LEU A 492 30.60 24.73 7.00
N TYR A 493 30.33 24.46 8.28
CA TYR A 493 31.02 25.05 9.42
C TYR A 493 32.52 24.77 9.35
N ARG A 494 32.92 23.51 9.17
CA ARG A 494 34.34 23.14 9.03
C ARG A 494 35.03 23.81 7.82
N ARG A 495 34.28 24.21 6.78
CA ARG A 495 34.77 25.00 5.64
C ARG A 495 34.79 26.51 5.90
N GLY A 496 34.34 26.99 7.05
CA GLY A 496 34.24 28.40 7.40
C GLY A 496 32.99 29.11 6.82
N ASN A 497 32.02 28.40 6.27
CA ASN A 497 30.79 28.94 5.68
C ASN A 497 29.66 29.01 6.73
N PHE A 498 29.82 29.84 7.76
CA PHE A 498 28.94 29.85 8.93
C PHE A 498 27.48 30.16 8.61
N ASP A 499 27.21 31.13 7.72
CA ASP A 499 25.83 31.49 7.36
C ASP A 499 25.06 30.30 6.74
N GLN A 500 25.72 29.58 5.82
CA GLN A 500 25.12 28.43 5.17
C GLN A 500 24.97 27.23 6.15
N ALA A 501 25.93 27.06 7.05
CA ALA A 501 25.90 26.07 8.10
C ALA A 501 24.67 26.28 9.00
N LEU A 502 24.44 27.49 9.48
CA LEU A 502 23.27 27.84 10.30
C LEU A 502 21.95 27.57 9.61
N VAL A 503 21.86 27.83 8.29
CA VAL A 503 20.64 27.51 7.51
C VAL A 503 20.33 26.02 7.54
N GLN A 504 21.33 25.17 7.33
CA GLN A 504 21.12 23.72 7.31
C GLN A 504 20.82 23.16 8.71
N LEU A 505 21.58 23.57 9.72
CA LEU A 505 21.40 23.10 11.11
C LEU A 505 20.05 23.52 11.70
N ARG A 506 19.59 24.75 11.42
CA ARG A 506 18.24 25.17 11.83
C ARG A 506 17.15 24.37 11.14
N LYS A 507 17.29 24.02 9.85
CA LYS A 507 16.35 23.14 9.16
C LYS A 507 16.34 21.75 9.80
N ALA A 508 17.51 21.18 10.06
CA ALA A 508 17.64 19.88 10.71
C ALA A 508 16.95 19.88 12.08
N MET A 509 17.24 20.90 12.92
CA MET A 509 16.65 21.03 14.26
C MET A 509 15.13 21.21 14.27
N VAL A 510 14.57 21.88 13.23
CA VAL A 510 13.11 22.01 13.06
C VAL A 510 12.48 20.69 12.62
N ALA A 511 13.14 19.96 11.71
CA ALA A 511 12.63 18.70 11.18
C ALA A 511 12.70 17.56 12.23
N MET A 512 13.79 17.52 12.99
CA MET A 512 14.02 16.53 14.05
C MET A 512 14.76 17.18 15.23
N PRO A 513 14.07 17.64 16.27
CA PRO A 513 14.73 18.12 17.49
C PRO A 513 15.55 16.99 18.14
N ASP A 514 16.87 17.15 18.13
CA ASP A 514 17.81 16.16 18.66
C ASP A 514 18.98 16.84 19.39
N HIS A 515 19.57 16.15 20.38
CA HIS A 515 20.64 16.71 21.22
C HIS A 515 21.98 16.84 20.48
N GLU A 516 22.28 16.00 19.49
CA GLU A 516 23.50 16.10 18.69
C GLU A 516 23.38 17.26 17.70
N ILE A 517 22.22 17.40 17.04
CA ILE A 517 21.93 18.56 16.17
C ILE A 517 22.00 19.86 16.99
N ALA A 518 21.46 19.85 18.22
CA ALA A 518 21.57 21.00 19.13
C ALA A 518 23.02 21.32 19.52
N ALA A 519 23.87 20.31 19.70
CA ALA A 519 25.30 20.52 19.94
C ALA A 519 25.97 21.25 18.77
N HIS A 520 25.78 20.75 17.54
CA HIS A 520 26.34 21.34 16.32
C HIS A 520 25.80 22.76 16.06
N LEU A 521 24.48 22.95 16.14
CA LEU A 521 23.88 24.28 15.94
C LEU A 521 24.35 25.26 16.98
N GLY A 522 24.39 24.91 18.24
CA GLY A 522 24.86 25.75 19.33
C GLY A 522 26.33 26.12 19.18
N GLU A 523 27.19 25.18 18.75
CA GLU A 523 28.60 25.47 18.47
C GLU A 523 28.76 26.51 17.35
N VAL A 524 28.08 26.34 16.21
CA VAL A 524 28.18 27.27 15.10
C VAL A 524 27.62 28.64 15.47
N LEU A 525 26.54 28.72 16.23
CA LEU A 525 25.99 29.98 16.75
C LEU A 525 26.99 30.67 17.68
N TRP A 526 27.60 29.92 18.59
CA TRP A 526 28.59 30.47 19.53
C TRP A 526 29.81 31.07 18.81
N VAL A 527 30.39 30.30 17.89
CA VAL A 527 31.54 30.75 17.11
C VAL A 527 31.18 31.93 16.19
N SER A 528 29.93 32.04 15.74
CA SER A 528 29.41 33.16 14.98
C SER A 528 29.08 34.40 15.83
N GLY A 529 29.29 34.37 17.16
CA GLY A 529 29.01 35.48 18.07
C GLY A 529 27.52 35.62 18.46
N ILE A 530 26.68 34.65 18.14
CA ILE A 530 25.23 34.63 18.47
C ILE A 530 25.03 33.84 19.79
N GLU A 531 25.74 34.25 20.82
CA GLU A 531 25.92 33.48 22.05
C GLU A 531 24.61 33.18 22.79
N GLN A 532 23.65 34.14 22.82
CA GLN A 532 22.41 33.90 23.56
C GLN A 532 21.57 32.77 22.92
N GLU A 533 21.47 32.77 21.61
CA GLU A 533 20.76 31.72 20.89
C GLU A 533 21.47 30.34 21.05
N ALA A 534 22.83 30.36 21.06
CA ALA A 534 23.59 29.13 21.33
C ALA A 534 23.23 28.51 22.70
N ARG A 535 23.19 29.34 23.78
CA ARG A 535 22.80 28.88 25.12
C ARG A 535 21.37 28.32 25.14
N ASP A 536 20.45 28.96 24.43
CA ASP A 536 19.07 28.54 24.37
C ASP A 536 18.92 27.19 23.63
N VAL A 537 19.62 27.00 22.50
CA VAL A 537 19.68 25.75 21.74
C VAL A 537 20.28 24.61 22.58
N TRP A 538 21.39 24.84 23.28
CA TRP A 538 21.98 23.82 24.15
C TRP A 538 21.07 23.46 25.34
N ARG A 539 20.33 24.44 25.92
CA ARG A 539 19.33 24.14 26.96
C ARG A 539 18.19 23.25 26.43
N GLU A 540 17.71 23.54 25.23
CA GLU A 540 16.70 22.68 24.60
C GLU A 540 17.26 21.28 24.30
N GLY A 541 18.48 21.14 23.78
CA GLY A 541 19.14 19.86 23.61
C GLY A 541 19.33 19.07 24.91
N LEU A 542 19.66 19.75 26.02
CA LEU A 542 19.76 19.11 27.34
C LEU A 542 18.40 18.75 27.97
N LYS A 543 17.28 19.36 27.53
CA LYS A 543 15.95 18.87 27.90
C LYS A 543 15.61 17.57 27.17
N LEU A 544 16.05 17.43 25.91
CA LEU A 544 15.86 16.19 25.14
C LEU A 544 16.72 15.05 25.69
N ASN A 545 17.99 15.33 25.99
CA ASN A 545 18.91 14.39 26.63
C ASN A 545 19.71 15.05 27.76
N PRO A 546 19.27 14.92 29.03
CA PRO A 546 19.97 15.52 30.18
C PRO A 546 21.40 15.00 30.40
N GLN A 547 21.74 13.87 29.81
CA GLN A 547 23.08 13.26 29.93
C GLN A 547 23.95 13.43 28.68
N SER A 548 23.55 14.28 27.71
CA SER A 548 24.28 14.51 26.48
C SER A 548 25.76 14.89 26.75
N ALA A 549 26.66 13.97 26.46
CA ALA A 549 28.10 14.20 26.52
C ALA A 549 28.54 15.22 25.46
N VAL A 550 27.98 15.11 24.24
CA VAL A 550 28.35 15.96 23.09
C VAL A 550 28.12 17.44 23.37
N ILE A 551 26.96 17.81 23.96
CA ILE A 551 26.69 19.20 24.34
C ILE A 551 27.69 19.68 25.41
N ARG A 552 27.93 18.87 26.46
CA ARG A 552 28.84 19.25 27.55
C ARG A 552 30.27 19.43 27.08
N GLU A 553 30.78 18.48 26.31
CA GLU A 553 32.12 18.54 25.72
C GLU A 553 32.28 19.77 24.79
N THR A 554 31.22 20.08 24.01
CA THR A 554 31.22 21.28 23.17
C THR A 554 31.30 22.57 23.99
N ILE A 555 30.48 22.68 25.06
CA ILE A 555 30.50 23.83 25.96
C ILE A 555 31.87 23.99 26.64
N ASP A 556 32.42 22.88 27.15
CA ASP A 556 33.73 22.88 27.82
C ASP A 556 34.87 23.25 26.85
N ARG A 557 34.89 22.70 25.67
CA ARG A 557 35.89 22.97 24.64
C ARG A 557 35.89 24.44 24.17
N LEU A 558 34.72 25.03 24.09
CA LEU A 558 34.54 26.42 23.69
C LEU A 558 34.76 27.41 24.85
N ASN A 559 34.97 26.93 26.09
CA ASN A 559 34.94 27.73 27.32
C ASN A 559 33.69 28.63 27.37
N ALA A 560 32.57 28.13 26.92
CA ALA A 560 31.33 28.89 26.85
C ALA A 560 30.78 29.12 28.26
N ASP A 561 30.46 30.38 28.59
CA ASP A 561 29.76 30.70 29.82
C ASP A 561 28.31 30.24 29.70
N PHE A 562 28.01 29.08 30.32
CA PHE A 562 26.72 28.40 30.27
C PHE A 562 26.09 28.37 31.67
N GLN A 563 25.79 29.57 32.22
CA GLN A 563 25.03 29.70 33.45
C GLN A 563 23.51 29.83 33.25
#